data_d2cd5b526a02c651fa5b20b18df5e656
#
_entry.id   d2cd5b526a02c651fa5b20b18df5e656
#
_cell.length_a   1.000
_cell.length_b   1.000
_cell.length_c   1.000
_cell.angle_alpha   90.00
_cell.angle_beta   90.00
_cell.angle_gamma   90.00
#
_symmetry.space_group_name_H-M   'P 1'
#
loop_
_entity.id
_entity.type
_entity.pdbx_description
1 polymer ?
#
loop_
_entity_poly.entity_id
_entity_poly.type
_entity_poly.pdbx_seq_one_letter_code
_entity_poly.pdbx_strand_id
1 'polypeptide(L)'
;MVTLTERQNEIIKLLNQYHILSADKIAKMLNVSTKTIRNEIHKINSSLNLNYIISQKGTGYLINEQIQLEKEYASEQNIQYLILKKILNHDFIIFMNLLMNYLLVNLIYKDI
;
A
#
# COMPACT_ATOMS: atom_id res chain seq x y z
N MET A 1 2.77 -17.39 7.19
CA MET A 1 3.44 -16.13 7.56
C MET A 1 4.63 -15.91 6.66
N VAL A 2 4.67 -14.79 5.96
CA VAL A 2 5.77 -14.49 5.04
C VAL A 2 6.89 -13.80 5.81
N THR A 3 8.08 -14.39 5.77
CA THR A 3 9.25 -13.81 6.42
C THR A 3 10.23 -13.33 5.36
N LEU A 4 10.52 -12.04 5.34
CA LEU A 4 11.51 -11.48 4.45
C LEU A 4 12.90 -11.54 5.07
N THR A 5 13.92 -11.66 4.23
CA THR A 5 15.30 -11.63 4.70
C THR A 5 15.68 -10.21 5.12
N GLU A 6 16.78 -10.10 5.86
CA GLU A 6 17.31 -8.80 6.28
C GLU A 6 17.63 -7.92 5.07
N ARG A 7 18.24 -8.47 4.02
CA ARG A 7 18.53 -7.72 2.80
C ARG A 7 17.26 -7.23 2.12
N GLN A 8 16.23 -8.07 2.06
CA GLN A 8 14.95 -7.70 1.47
C GLN A 8 14.29 -6.56 2.26
N ASN A 9 14.36 -6.61 3.58
CA ASN A 9 13.86 -5.53 4.43
C ASN A 9 14.65 -4.24 4.23
N GLU A 10 15.95 -4.33 4.04
CA GLU A 10 16.77 -3.15 3.75
C GLU A 10 16.41 -2.50 2.42
N ILE A 11 16.11 -3.29 1.39
CA ILE A 11 15.67 -2.78 0.10
C ILE A 11 14.35 -2.01 0.27
N ILE A 12 13.40 -2.59 0.98
CA ILE A 12 12.11 -1.96 1.24
C ILE A 12 12.30 -0.66 2.02
N LYS A 13 13.15 -0.67 3.02
CA LYS A 13 13.45 0.52 3.83
C LYS A 13 14.03 1.66 2.98
N LEU A 14 14.95 1.34 2.07
CA LEU A 14 15.54 2.33 1.17
C LEU A 14 14.49 2.91 0.22
N LEU A 15 13.60 2.07 -0.32
CA LEU A 15 12.54 2.53 -1.21
C LEU A 15 11.51 3.39 -0.47
N ASN A 16 11.26 3.11 0.80
CA ASN A 16 10.40 3.97 1.61
C ASN A 16 11.05 5.32 1.88
N GLN A 17 12.36 5.34 2.08
CA GLN A 17 13.08 6.56 2.42
C GLN A 17 13.28 7.47 1.20
N TYR A 18 13.65 6.92 0.05
CA TYR A 18 14.02 7.69 -1.14
C TYR A 18 12.94 7.72 -2.22
N HIS A 19 11.85 6.98 -2.04
CA HIS A 19 10.71 6.86 -2.95
C HIS A 19 11.03 6.10 -4.23
N ILE A 20 11.98 6.55 -5.03
CA ILE A 20 12.37 5.89 -6.28
C ILE A 20 13.88 5.74 -6.29
N LEU A 21 14.37 4.51 -6.55
CA LEU A 21 15.78 4.21 -6.69
C LEU A 21 15.99 3.24 -7.84
N SER A 22 17.05 3.48 -8.63
CA SER A 22 17.47 2.51 -9.63
C SER A 22 18.11 1.30 -8.98
N ALA A 23 18.11 0.16 -9.66
CA ALA A 23 18.79 -1.04 -9.17
C ALA A 23 20.26 -0.79 -8.91
N ASP A 24 20.89 0.03 -9.74
CA ASP A 24 22.32 0.38 -9.58
C ASP A 24 22.57 1.15 -8.28
N LYS A 25 21.71 2.10 -7.96
CA LYS A 25 21.83 2.87 -6.72
C LYS A 25 21.63 2.02 -5.48
N ILE A 26 20.62 1.16 -5.49
CA ILE A 26 20.38 0.24 -4.39
C ILE A 26 21.58 -0.70 -4.23
N ALA A 27 22.08 -1.22 -5.33
CA ALA A 27 23.24 -2.12 -5.33
C ALA A 27 24.46 -1.46 -4.68
N LYS A 28 24.72 -0.20 -5.02
CA LYS A 28 25.83 0.56 -4.42
C LYS A 28 25.62 0.80 -2.94
N MET A 29 24.41 1.14 -2.54
CA MET A 29 24.09 1.39 -1.13
C MET A 29 24.24 0.15 -0.26
N LEU A 30 23.89 -1.01 -0.79
CA LEU A 30 23.96 -2.28 -0.07
C LEU A 30 25.22 -3.07 -0.36
N ASN A 31 26.10 -2.55 -1.21
CA ASN A 31 27.37 -3.17 -1.58
C ASN A 31 27.17 -4.59 -2.16
N VAL A 32 26.26 -4.71 -3.08
CA VAL A 32 25.96 -5.95 -3.81
C VAL A 32 25.85 -5.64 -5.30
N SER A 33 25.69 -6.70 -6.13
CA SER A 33 25.55 -6.51 -7.56
C SER A 33 24.11 -6.07 -7.92
N THR A 34 23.99 -5.40 -9.06
CA THR A 34 22.69 -5.02 -9.62
C THR A 34 21.79 -6.25 -9.85
N LYS A 35 22.41 -7.33 -10.33
CA LYS A 35 21.70 -8.60 -10.55
C LYS A 35 21.10 -9.13 -9.24
N THR A 36 21.86 -9.04 -8.15
CA THR A 36 21.39 -9.45 -6.83
C THR A 36 20.15 -8.64 -6.43
N ILE A 37 20.17 -7.33 -6.66
CA ILE A 37 19.02 -6.46 -6.32
C ILE A 37 17.79 -6.87 -7.12
N ARG A 38 17.93 -7.07 -8.42
CA ARG A 38 16.80 -7.50 -9.25
C ARG A 38 16.24 -8.84 -8.80
N ASN A 39 17.11 -9.80 -8.46
CA ASN A 39 16.67 -11.09 -7.95
C ASN A 39 15.96 -10.97 -6.62
N GLU A 40 16.48 -10.15 -5.72
CA GLU A 40 15.85 -9.93 -4.41
C GLU A 40 14.48 -9.27 -4.54
N ILE A 41 14.33 -8.30 -5.43
CA ILE A 41 13.04 -7.66 -5.69
C ILE A 41 12.04 -8.69 -6.22
N HIS A 42 12.48 -9.54 -7.14
CA HIS A 42 11.61 -10.60 -7.66
C HIS A 42 11.19 -11.57 -6.55
N LYS A 43 12.10 -11.92 -5.66
CA LYS A 43 11.80 -12.79 -4.51
C LYS A 43 10.82 -12.13 -3.54
N ILE A 44 10.98 -10.84 -3.29
CA ILE A 44 10.04 -10.08 -2.43
C ILE A 44 8.63 -10.18 -3.00
N ASN A 45 8.45 -9.85 -4.27
CA ASN A 45 7.14 -9.88 -4.91
C ASN A 45 6.55 -11.29 -4.93
N SER A 46 7.38 -12.30 -5.20
CA SER A 46 6.93 -13.69 -5.19
C SER A 46 6.52 -14.16 -3.80
N SER A 47 7.29 -13.79 -2.79
CA SER A 47 7.00 -14.17 -1.40
C SER A 47 5.70 -13.54 -0.90
N LEU A 48 5.43 -12.31 -1.29
CA LEU A 48 4.22 -11.59 -0.89
C LEU A 48 3.04 -11.91 -1.81
N ASN A 49 3.30 -12.59 -2.92
CA ASN A 49 2.29 -12.88 -3.95
C ASN A 49 1.56 -11.62 -4.43
N LEU A 50 2.30 -10.52 -4.53
CA LEU A 50 1.80 -9.23 -5.01
C LEU A 50 2.91 -8.49 -5.73
N ASN A 51 2.55 -7.50 -6.53
CA ASN A 51 3.50 -6.56 -7.12
C ASN A 51 3.78 -5.42 -6.13
N TYR A 52 4.47 -5.76 -5.04
CA TYR A 52 4.76 -4.80 -3.96
C TYR A 52 5.79 -3.76 -4.41
N ILE A 53 6.81 -4.19 -5.13
CA ILE A 53 7.82 -3.30 -5.71
C ILE A 53 7.61 -3.32 -7.22
N ILE A 54 7.35 -2.15 -7.79
CA ILE A 54 7.12 -2.02 -9.23
C ILE A 54 8.29 -1.31 -9.89
N SER A 55 8.52 -1.64 -11.15
CA SER A 55 9.56 -1.02 -11.97
C SER A 55 8.93 0.06 -12.85
N GLN A 56 9.47 1.26 -12.74
CA GLN A 56 9.07 2.35 -13.62
C GLN A 56 10.19 2.57 -14.64
N LYS A 57 9.86 2.38 -15.90
CA LYS A 57 10.84 2.46 -16.99
C LYS A 57 11.52 3.83 -17.02
N GLY A 58 12.85 3.83 -17.02
CA GLY A 58 13.64 5.05 -17.07
C GLY A 58 13.90 5.72 -15.73
N THR A 59 13.24 5.32 -14.65
CA THR A 59 13.40 5.95 -13.33
C THR A 59 13.90 4.99 -12.25
N GLY A 60 13.40 3.77 -12.20
CA GLY A 60 13.84 2.79 -11.23
C GLY A 60 12.70 2.02 -10.59
N TYR A 61 12.95 1.58 -9.35
CA TYR A 61 11.98 0.82 -8.57
C TYR A 61 11.33 1.70 -7.52
N LEU A 62 10.06 1.42 -7.25
CA LEU A 62 9.30 2.10 -6.20
C LEU A 62 8.31 1.12 -5.57
N ILE A 63 7.88 1.44 -4.37
CA ILE A 63 6.86 0.66 -3.70
C ILE A 63 5.49 1.05 -4.26
N ASN A 64 4.65 0.04 -4.48
CA ASN A 64 3.28 0.26 -4.93
C ASN A 64 2.50 0.95 -3.81
N GLU A 65 2.28 2.23 -3.93
CA GLU A 65 1.65 3.06 -2.90
C GLU A 65 0.26 2.57 -2.51
N GLN A 66 -0.48 2.08 -3.47
CA GLN A 66 -1.84 1.59 -3.21
C GLN A 66 -1.82 0.40 -2.25
N ILE A 67 -0.90 -0.54 -2.46
CA ILE A 67 -0.74 -1.71 -1.59
C ILE A 67 -0.22 -1.29 -0.22
N GLN A 68 0.72 -0.36 -0.19
CA GLN A 68 1.28 0.14 1.06
C GLN A 68 0.23 0.84 1.91
N LEU A 69 -0.60 1.68 1.31
CA LEU A 69 -1.69 2.34 2.02
C LEU A 69 -2.66 1.33 2.63
N GLU A 70 -3.06 0.34 1.85
CA GLU A 70 -3.94 -0.72 2.35
C GLU A 70 -3.31 -1.46 3.53
N LYS A 71 -2.01 -1.72 3.46
CA LYS A 71 -1.29 -2.40 4.53
C LYS A 71 -1.21 -1.55 5.80
N GLU A 72 -0.91 -0.27 5.66
CA GLU A 72 -0.85 0.65 6.80
C GLU A 72 -2.19 0.73 7.52
N TYR A 73 -3.26 0.94 6.78
CA TYR A 73 -4.59 1.03 7.36
C TYR A 73 -5.04 -0.30 7.96
N ALA A 74 -4.70 -1.40 7.34
CA ALA A 74 -5.05 -2.72 7.85
C ALA A 74 -4.28 -3.07 9.13
N SER A 75 -3.03 -2.63 9.25
CA SER A 75 -2.23 -2.90 10.45
C SER A 75 -2.74 -2.19 11.68
N GLU A 76 -3.45 -1.09 11.52
CA GLU A 76 -4.07 -0.37 12.61
C GLU A 76 -5.42 -0.97 13.01
N GLN A 77 -5.86 -2.02 12.33
CA GLN A 77 -7.16 -2.69 12.52
C GLN A 77 -8.30 -1.69 12.63
N ASN A 78 -8.26 -0.71 11.81
CA ASN A 78 -9.12 0.43 11.93
C ASN A 78 -10.49 0.12 11.32
N ILE A 79 -11.52 0.16 12.16
CA ILE A 79 -12.90 0.07 11.69
C ILE A 79 -13.17 1.13 10.65
N GLN A 80 -12.56 2.31 10.80
CA GLN A 80 -12.66 3.40 9.83
C GLN A 80 -12.12 3.00 8.46
N TYR A 81 -11.03 2.25 8.41
CA TYR A 81 -10.50 1.76 7.14
C TYR A 81 -11.46 0.81 6.45
N LEU A 82 -12.05 -0.12 7.21
CA LEU A 82 -13.01 -1.07 6.65
C LEU A 82 -14.26 -0.37 6.13
N ILE A 83 -14.73 0.65 6.85
CA ILE A 83 -15.86 1.47 6.43
C ILE A 83 -15.51 2.24 5.16
N LEU A 84 -14.34 2.87 5.13
CA LEU A 84 -13.88 3.64 3.98
C LEU A 84 -13.72 2.76 2.74
N LYS A 85 -13.15 1.58 2.91
CA LYS A 85 -12.99 0.62 1.82
C LYS A 85 -14.33 0.20 1.24
N LYS A 86 -15.32 -0.01 2.10
CA LYS A 86 -16.66 -0.37 1.68
C LYS A 86 -17.36 0.78 0.95
N ILE A 87 -17.13 2.01 1.41
CA ILE A 87 -17.65 3.21 0.78
C ILE A 87 -17.07 3.41 -0.62
N LEU A 88 -15.77 3.13 -0.81
CA LEU A 88 -15.09 3.29 -2.09
C LEU A 88 -15.43 2.20 -3.10
N ASN A 89 -16.09 1.13 -2.67
CA ASN A 89 -16.58 0.07 -3.55
C ASN A 89 -17.96 0.45 -4.11
N HIS A 90 -18.56 -0.48 -4.86
CA HIS A 90 -19.84 -0.23 -5.54
C HIS A 90 -21.03 0.00 -4.59
N ASP A 91 -20.87 -0.21 -3.29
CA ASP A 91 -21.91 0.08 -2.29
C ASP A 91 -21.95 1.54 -1.87
N PHE A 92 -21.05 2.37 -2.42
CA PHE A 92 -20.90 3.76 -2.02
C PHE A 92 -22.22 4.57 -2.15
N ILE A 93 -22.90 4.44 -3.28
CA ILE A 93 -24.11 5.18 -3.55
C ILE A 93 -25.23 4.78 -2.57
N ILE A 94 -25.39 3.48 -2.33
CA ILE A 94 -26.39 2.97 -1.40
C ILE A 94 -26.11 3.46 0.02
N PHE A 95 -24.87 3.39 0.45
CA PHE A 95 -24.47 3.86 1.77
C PHE A 95 -24.74 5.36 1.94
N MET A 96 -24.38 6.17 0.96
CA MET A 96 -24.61 7.62 1.01
C MET A 96 -26.08 7.96 1.06
N ASN A 97 -26.91 7.26 0.30
CA ASN A 97 -28.37 7.47 0.33
C ASN A 97 -28.95 7.15 1.69
N LEU A 98 -28.53 6.04 2.31
CA LEU A 98 -28.99 5.67 3.65
C LEU A 98 -28.54 6.69 4.69
N LEU A 99 -27.29 7.14 4.59
CA LEU A 99 -26.75 8.14 5.51
C LEU A 99 -27.49 9.47 5.39
N MET A 100 -27.75 9.93 4.18
CA MET A 100 -28.47 11.17 3.94
C MET A 100 -29.91 11.11 4.46
N ASN A 101 -30.59 9.97 4.24
CA ASN A 101 -31.94 9.77 4.78
C ASN A 101 -31.94 9.77 6.29
N TYR A 102 -30.96 9.12 6.92
CA TYR A 102 -30.83 9.09 8.37
C TYR A 102 -30.63 10.50 8.93
N LEU A 103 -29.75 11.29 8.30
CA LEU A 103 -29.48 12.66 8.74
C LEU A 103 -30.69 13.57 8.56
N LEU A 104 -31.41 13.43 7.45
CA LEU A 104 -32.61 14.22 7.18
C LEU A 104 -33.70 13.91 8.19
N VAL A 105 -33.95 12.63 8.48
CA VAL A 105 -34.95 12.22 9.45
C VAL A 105 -34.63 12.78 10.83
N ASN A 106 -33.36 12.65 11.27
CA ASN A 106 -32.95 13.20 12.55
C ASN A 106 -33.07 14.71 12.63
N LEU A 107 -32.78 15.38 11.53
CA LEU A 107 -32.88 16.84 11.47
C LEU A 107 -34.34 17.31 11.58
N ILE A 108 -35.26 16.60 10.94
CA ILE A 108 -36.67 16.92 10.96
C ILE A 108 -37.26 16.64 12.34
N TYR A 109 -36.99 15.48 12.92
CA TYR A 109 -37.55 15.08 14.22
C TYR A 109 -36.90 15.77 15.40
N LYS A 110 -35.72 16.33 15.23
CA LYS A 110 -35.01 17.00 16.31
C LYS A 110 -35.61 18.39 16.62
N ASP A 111 -36.30 19.00 15.66
CA ASP A 111 -36.90 20.31 15.79
C ASP A 111 -38.34 20.25 16.33
N ILE A 112 -38.82 19.07 16.63
CA ILE A 112 -40.11 18.86 17.27
C ILE A 112 -39.86 18.59 18.77
#